data_1b5d6a4057bbcb4501a658299cc033c0
#
_entry.id   1b5d6a4057bbcb4501a658299cc033c0
#
_cell.length_a   1.000
_cell.length_b   1.000
_cell.length_c   1.000
_cell.angle_alpha   90.00
_cell.angle_beta   90.00
_cell.angle_gamma   90.00
#
_symmetry.space_group_name_H-M   'P 1'
#
loop_
_entity.id
_entity.type
_entity.pdbx_description
1 polymer ?
#
loop_
_entity_poly.entity_id
_entity_poly.type
_entity_poly.pdbx_seq_one_letter_code
_entity_poly.pdbx_strand_id
1 'polypeptide(L)'
;VRLTCLGALLAAGLSACASTVSTPASQTPAPQAGSASAPYDLVIRNGRVLDGAGNPWIRADVAIKDGRFAKIGRVPARGTREIDAAGKYVSPGWIDMMDQSGGILPRNGLADNKLMMGVTTAIGGEGGFPVPASGIPAYFETLERQGISINFGSYFSETQARSAVLGSSARAPDPTELDRMRAIMDTAMRAGAMGMTTALIYPPSSYARTEELVEMAKVAARYGGIYASHIRGEGAEVVQSVRELIAISEGAGLPGEVFHLKVAHRPSWGILMDSVRQVVDAARARGVDVAADMYVYTAGGTGLEATIPSWAFEGGGDSLRARLDNPEIRARLKQEQQTGSPGWWNIVEAAGGWDGIILVNARNPENAKYERKSLSAIAKEMGKEPADAAMDLVRQGRGRVMAIYHMMS
;
A
#
# COMPACT_ATOMS: atom_id res chain seq x y z
N VAL A 1 -5.75 -11.87 43.73
CA VAL A 1 -6.67 -12.17 44.82
C VAL A 1 -7.08 -13.63 44.65
N ARG A 2 -6.60 -14.45 45.57
CA ARG A 2 -7.02 -15.85 45.71
C ARG A 2 -8.35 -15.90 46.42
N LEU A 3 -9.26 -16.81 46.05
CA LEU A 3 -10.23 -17.37 46.97
C LEU A 3 -10.47 -18.85 46.63
N THR A 4 -10.19 -19.66 47.62
CA THR A 4 -10.54 -21.07 47.83
C THR A 4 -11.89 -21.16 48.58
N CYS A 5 -12.64 -22.29 48.32
CA CYS A 5 -13.55 -22.95 49.31
C CYS A 5 -14.12 -24.19 48.60
N LEU A 6 -13.80 -25.43 49.07
CA LEU A 6 -14.48 -26.28 50.07
C LEU A 6 -15.90 -26.64 49.62
N GLY A 7 -16.27 -27.86 49.24
CA GLY A 7 -16.21 -29.12 49.92
C GLY A 7 -17.57 -29.47 50.55
N ALA A 8 -18.23 -30.55 50.09
CA ALA A 8 -19.16 -31.34 50.94
C ALA A 8 -19.44 -32.71 50.28
N LEU A 9 -19.00 -33.75 50.95
CA LEU A 9 -19.45 -35.13 50.82
C LEU A 9 -20.84 -35.33 51.41
N LEU A 10 -21.63 -36.19 50.76
CA LEU A 10 -22.67 -36.94 51.49
C LEU A 10 -22.83 -38.31 50.85
N ALA A 11 -22.60 -39.33 51.68
CA ALA A 11 -22.82 -40.75 51.40
C ALA A 11 -24.22 -41.17 51.95
N ALA A 12 -24.80 -42.17 51.31
CA ALA A 12 -25.59 -43.27 51.87
C ALA A 12 -26.61 -43.70 50.79
N GLY A 13 -26.70 -44.96 50.50
CA GLY A 13 -27.49 -45.98 51.00
C GLY A 13 -27.53 -47.20 50.06
N LEU A 14 -27.03 -48.32 50.53
CA LEU A 14 -27.17 -49.65 49.93
C LEU A 14 -28.61 -50.14 49.95
N SER A 15 -29.10 -50.69 48.85
CA SER A 15 -30.14 -51.67 48.84
C SER A 15 -29.88 -52.73 47.76
N ALA A 16 -29.61 -53.92 48.17
CA ALA A 16 -29.41 -55.12 47.37
C ALA A 16 -30.77 -55.68 46.94
N CYS A 17 -30.97 -55.91 45.66
CA CYS A 17 -31.94 -56.85 45.13
C CYS A 17 -31.24 -57.75 44.13
N ALA A 18 -31.14 -59.00 44.43
CA ALA A 18 -30.67 -60.09 43.55
C ALA A 18 -31.66 -60.32 42.44
N SER A 19 -31.21 -60.32 41.19
CA SER A 19 -31.97 -60.81 40.05
C SER A 19 -31.06 -61.55 39.08
N THR A 20 -31.49 -62.68 38.71
CA THR A 20 -30.96 -63.77 37.90
C THR A 20 -30.12 -63.37 36.69
N VAL A 21 -28.97 -63.98 36.58
CA VAL A 21 -28.06 -63.93 35.46
C VAL A 21 -28.69 -64.61 34.23
N SER A 22 -28.95 -63.86 33.19
CA SER A 22 -29.16 -64.37 31.82
C SER A 22 -27.94 -63.94 31.03
N THR A 23 -27.17 -64.85 30.53
CA THR A 23 -26.00 -64.67 29.66
C THR A 23 -26.47 -64.08 28.32
N PRO A 24 -26.04 -62.85 27.92
CA PRO A 24 -26.31 -62.39 26.55
C PRO A 24 -25.27 -62.99 25.61
N ALA A 25 -25.75 -63.48 24.49
CA ALA A 25 -24.95 -63.96 23.37
C ALA A 25 -23.91 -62.89 22.93
N SER A 26 -22.70 -63.39 22.73
CA SER A 26 -21.60 -62.62 22.16
C SER A 26 -22.03 -61.95 20.82
N GLN A 27 -22.35 -60.69 20.84
CA GLN A 27 -22.46 -59.92 19.61
C GLN A 27 -21.04 -59.54 19.16
N THR A 28 -20.61 -60.13 18.06
CA THR A 28 -19.43 -59.73 17.31
C THR A 28 -19.58 -58.19 17.00
N PRO A 29 -18.61 -57.33 17.35
CA PRO A 29 -18.70 -55.96 16.98
C PRO A 29 -18.76 -55.85 15.46
N ALA A 30 -19.78 -55.17 14.93
CA ALA A 30 -19.80 -54.78 13.53
C ALA A 30 -18.51 -54.01 13.19
N PRO A 31 -17.89 -54.24 12.03
CA PRO A 31 -16.71 -53.49 11.66
C PRO A 31 -17.05 -52.00 11.69
N GLN A 32 -16.36 -51.28 12.56
CA GLN A 32 -16.40 -49.80 12.50
C GLN A 32 -15.98 -49.43 11.08
N ALA A 33 -16.91 -48.82 10.32
CA ALA A 33 -16.57 -48.22 9.05
C ALA A 33 -15.45 -47.24 9.33
N GLY A 34 -14.25 -47.56 8.83
CA GLY A 34 -13.11 -46.70 8.93
C GLY A 34 -13.54 -45.31 8.43
N SER A 35 -13.33 -44.31 9.24
CA SER A 35 -13.62 -42.92 8.84
C SER A 35 -12.74 -42.62 7.63
N ALA A 36 -13.29 -42.79 6.43
CA ALA A 36 -12.62 -42.36 5.22
C ALA A 36 -12.30 -40.87 5.43
N SER A 37 -11.03 -40.51 5.41
CA SER A 37 -10.61 -39.11 5.53
C SER A 37 -11.39 -38.31 4.51
N ALA A 38 -11.93 -37.17 4.94
CA ALA A 38 -12.69 -36.29 4.05
C ALA A 38 -11.79 -35.94 2.83
N PRO A 39 -12.32 -36.00 1.60
CA PRO A 39 -11.51 -35.80 0.40
C PRO A 39 -10.96 -34.37 0.28
N TYR A 40 -11.48 -33.41 1.04
CA TYR A 40 -11.04 -32.01 1.07
C TYR A 40 -10.68 -31.57 2.49
N ASP A 41 -9.71 -30.65 2.58
CA ASP A 41 -9.32 -30.08 3.87
C ASP A 41 -10.33 -29.05 4.33
N LEU A 42 -10.85 -28.24 3.39
CA LEU A 42 -11.86 -27.23 3.65
C LEU A 42 -12.88 -27.19 2.49
N VAL A 43 -14.15 -27.05 2.83
CA VAL A 43 -15.20 -26.70 1.85
C VAL A 43 -15.96 -25.48 2.34
N ILE A 44 -16.03 -24.46 1.50
CA ILE A 44 -16.86 -23.27 1.72
C ILE A 44 -18.15 -23.47 0.92
N ARG A 45 -19.28 -23.49 1.62
CA ARG A 45 -20.62 -23.77 1.08
C ARG A 45 -21.39 -22.50 0.77
N ASN A 46 -22.34 -22.61 -0.20
CA ASN A 46 -23.37 -21.59 -0.43
C ASN A 46 -22.85 -20.17 -0.70
N GLY A 47 -21.67 -20.04 -1.30
CA GLY A 47 -21.06 -18.74 -1.58
C GLY A 47 -21.57 -18.07 -2.85
N ARG A 48 -21.46 -16.73 -2.92
CA ARG A 48 -21.41 -15.96 -4.15
C ARG A 48 -19.94 -15.80 -4.52
N VAL A 49 -19.44 -16.72 -5.34
CA VAL A 49 -18.00 -16.82 -5.62
C VAL A 49 -17.60 -15.84 -6.70
N LEU A 50 -16.62 -15.01 -6.39
CA LEU A 50 -15.88 -14.16 -7.32
C LEU A 50 -14.55 -14.85 -7.62
N ASP A 51 -14.16 -14.93 -8.90
CA ASP A 51 -12.93 -15.62 -9.32
C ASP A 51 -11.68 -14.72 -9.38
N GLY A 52 -11.89 -13.40 -9.23
CA GLY A 52 -10.82 -12.40 -9.33
C GLY A 52 -10.44 -12.01 -10.76
N ALA A 53 -11.10 -12.58 -11.78
CA ALA A 53 -10.83 -12.29 -13.19
C ALA A 53 -11.77 -11.23 -13.80
N GLY A 54 -12.55 -10.54 -12.97
CA GLY A 54 -13.52 -9.53 -13.42
C GLY A 54 -14.86 -10.11 -13.88
N ASN A 55 -15.08 -11.42 -13.74
CA ASN A 55 -16.34 -12.06 -14.07
C ASN A 55 -17.42 -11.78 -13.01
N PRO A 56 -18.72 -11.80 -13.40
CA PRO A 56 -19.81 -11.80 -12.43
C PRO A 56 -19.70 -12.98 -11.47
N TRP A 57 -20.15 -12.79 -10.22
CA TRP A 57 -20.18 -13.87 -9.24
C TRP A 57 -21.09 -15.02 -9.68
N ILE A 58 -20.71 -16.24 -9.29
CA ILE A 58 -21.53 -17.44 -9.44
C ILE A 58 -21.91 -18.00 -8.08
N ARG A 59 -23.10 -18.64 -7.99
CA ARG A 59 -23.45 -19.41 -6.78
C ARG A 59 -22.72 -20.74 -6.81
N ALA A 60 -21.79 -20.95 -5.90
CA ALA A 60 -20.95 -22.13 -5.89
C ALA A 60 -20.43 -22.45 -4.48
N ASP A 61 -19.94 -23.70 -4.31
CA ASP A 61 -19.05 -24.10 -3.21
C ASP A 61 -17.61 -24.00 -3.69
N VAL A 62 -16.68 -23.84 -2.74
CA VAL A 62 -15.23 -23.85 -2.98
C VAL A 62 -14.60 -24.97 -2.13
N ALA A 63 -13.99 -25.95 -2.78
CA ALA A 63 -13.25 -27.02 -2.11
C ALA A 63 -11.74 -26.77 -2.22
N ILE A 64 -11.05 -26.94 -1.09
CA ILE A 64 -9.61 -26.74 -0.94
C ILE A 64 -8.98 -28.04 -0.48
N LYS A 65 -7.86 -28.43 -1.11
CA LYS A 65 -7.05 -29.58 -0.79
C LYS A 65 -5.57 -29.20 -0.90
N ASP A 66 -4.80 -29.55 0.11
CA ASP A 66 -3.35 -29.28 0.16
C ASP A 66 -3.00 -27.82 -0.15
N GLY A 67 -3.79 -26.87 0.41
CA GLY A 67 -3.62 -25.44 0.23
C GLY A 67 -3.98 -24.90 -1.16
N ARG A 68 -4.60 -25.71 -2.03
CA ARG A 68 -4.97 -25.33 -3.40
C ARG A 68 -6.47 -25.45 -3.64
N PHE A 69 -7.00 -24.67 -4.56
CA PHE A 69 -8.37 -24.84 -5.05
C PHE A 69 -8.47 -26.18 -5.79
N ALA A 70 -9.25 -27.11 -5.23
CA ALA A 70 -9.48 -28.42 -5.83
C ALA A 70 -10.72 -28.42 -6.71
N LYS A 71 -11.77 -27.64 -6.32
CA LYS A 71 -13.00 -27.51 -7.10
C LYS A 71 -13.75 -26.24 -6.74
N ILE A 72 -14.27 -25.56 -7.75
CA ILE A 72 -15.25 -24.48 -7.62
C ILE A 72 -16.51 -24.90 -8.39
N GLY A 73 -17.68 -24.85 -7.74
CA GLY A 73 -18.96 -25.31 -8.31
C GLY A 73 -19.76 -26.14 -7.30
N ARG A 74 -20.52 -27.11 -7.76
CA ARG A 74 -21.22 -28.03 -6.85
C ARG A 74 -20.24 -29.05 -6.27
N VAL A 75 -20.05 -29.05 -4.94
CA VAL A 75 -19.16 -29.95 -4.21
C VAL A 75 -19.98 -30.87 -3.29
N PRO A 76 -20.40 -32.09 -3.73
CA PRO A 76 -21.20 -32.98 -2.92
C PRO A 76 -20.41 -33.63 -1.76
N ALA A 77 -19.11 -33.78 -1.91
CA ALA A 77 -18.24 -34.39 -0.89
C ALA A 77 -17.97 -33.42 0.26
N ARG A 78 -17.68 -33.99 1.45
CA ARG A 78 -17.38 -33.21 2.65
C ARG A 78 -15.89 -32.78 2.71
N GLY A 79 -15.65 -31.67 3.41
CA GLY A 79 -14.33 -31.28 3.89
C GLY A 79 -14.11 -31.70 5.34
N THR A 80 -12.86 -31.82 5.76
CA THR A 80 -12.48 -31.95 7.17
C THR A 80 -13.02 -30.77 7.97
N ARG A 81 -13.01 -29.58 7.36
CA ARG A 81 -13.64 -28.35 7.87
C ARG A 81 -14.63 -27.85 6.84
N GLU A 82 -15.79 -27.39 7.29
CA GLU A 82 -16.79 -26.74 6.44
C GLU A 82 -17.15 -25.36 6.97
N ILE A 83 -17.34 -24.40 6.05
CA ILE A 83 -17.78 -23.04 6.34
C ILE A 83 -19.02 -22.80 5.49
N ASP A 84 -20.14 -22.46 6.09
CA ASP A 84 -21.31 -21.96 5.36
C ASP A 84 -21.17 -20.47 5.15
N ALA A 85 -20.98 -20.05 3.91
CA ALA A 85 -20.94 -18.65 3.53
C ALA A 85 -22.31 -17.96 3.61
N ALA A 86 -23.41 -18.74 3.76
CA ALA A 86 -24.76 -18.22 3.93
C ALA A 86 -25.13 -17.14 2.87
N GLY A 87 -24.72 -17.35 1.62
CA GLY A 87 -24.96 -16.42 0.52
C GLY A 87 -24.05 -15.17 0.51
N LYS A 88 -23.07 -15.09 1.39
CA LYS A 88 -22.05 -14.02 1.35
C LYS A 88 -21.14 -14.16 0.13
N TYR A 89 -20.45 -13.09 -0.22
CA TYR A 89 -19.41 -13.15 -1.22
C TYR A 89 -18.20 -13.92 -0.72
N VAL A 90 -17.65 -14.76 -1.59
CA VAL A 90 -16.40 -15.51 -1.40
C VAL A 90 -15.48 -15.10 -2.53
N SER A 91 -14.35 -14.50 -2.19
CA SER A 91 -13.32 -14.06 -3.15
C SER A 91 -11.96 -14.62 -2.78
N PRO A 92 -11.00 -14.65 -3.71
CA PRO A 92 -9.58 -14.75 -3.35
C PRO A 92 -9.21 -13.67 -2.33
N GLY A 93 -8.17 -13.90 -1.55
CA GLY A 93 -7.60 -12.85 -0.71
C GLY A 93 -7.14 -11.67 -1.57
N TRP A 94 -7.43 -10.46 -1.10
CA TRP A 94 -7.07 -9.25 -1.84
C TRP A 94 -5.57 -9.00 -1.80
N ILE A 95 -5.03 -8.44 -2.88
CA ILE A 95 -3.64 -8.00 -2.99
C ILE A 95 -3.66 -6.47 -2.93
N ASP A 96 -3.05 -5.91 -1.88
CA ASP A 96 -2.80 -4.47 -1.77
C ASP A 96 -1.49 -4.15 -2.50
N MET A 97 -1.58 -3.50 -3.67
CA MET A 97 -0.44 -3.22 -4.53
C MET A 97 0.39 -2.00 -4.11
N MET A 98 -0.15 -1.19 -3.18
CA MET A 98 0.51 0.03 -2.69
C MET A 98 0.46 0.12 -1.17
N ASP A 99 0.97 -0.93 -0.51
CA ASP A 99 0.99 -1.01 0.95
C ASP A 99 2.06 -0.10 1.58
N GLN A 100 1.73 0.45 2.74
CA GLN A 100 2.62 1.32 3.52
C GLN A 100 3.09 0.67 4.84
N SER A 101 2.79 -0.61 5.07
CA SER A 101 3.06 -1.28 6.36
C SER A 101 4.47 -1.83 6.52
N GLY A 102 5.31 -1.83 5.48
CA GLY A 102 6.64 -2.44 5.51
C GLY A 102 7.53 -2.01 6.69
N GLY A 103 7.47 -0.74 7.10
CA GLY A 103 8.19 -0.25 8.28
C GLY A 103 7.60 -0.68 9.63
N ILE A 104 6.38 -1.21 9.64
CA ILE A 104 5.64 -1.60 10.85
C ILE A 104 5.70 -3.12 11.08
N LEU A 105 5.65 -3.92 10.01
CA LEU A 105 5.60 -5.39 10.07
C LEU A 105 6.66 -6.03 10.98
N PRO A 106 7.93 -5.57 11.04
CA PRO A 106 8.92 -6.11 11.97
C PRO A 106 8.58 -5.91 13.45
N ARG A 107 7.65 -5.01 13.78
CA ARG A 107 7.20 -4.73 15.16
C ARG A 107 5.80 -5.23 15.45
N ASN A 108 4.97 -5.34 14.42
CA ASN A 108 3.60 -5.84 14.52
C ASN A 108 3.28 -6.69 13.27
N GLY A 109 3.59 -7.98 13.34
CA GLY A 109 3.36 -8.95 12.26
C GLY A 109 1.91 -9.43 12.16
N LEU A 110 1.01 -9.09 13.10
CA LEU A 110 -0.38 -9.53 13.07
C LEU A 110 -1.16 -8.94 11.89
N ALA A 111 -0.83 -7.72 11.47
CA ALA A 111 -1.47 -7.05 10.34
C ALA A 111 -3.02 -7.12 10.37
N ASP A 112 -3.63 -7.02 11.57
CA ASP A 112 -5.07 -7.21 11.81
C ASP A 112 -5.94 -6.34 10.90
N ASN A 113 -5.53 -5.09 10.70
CA ASN A 113 -6.22 -4.17 9.81
C ASN A 113 -6.30 -4.69 8.37
N LYS A 114 -5.27 -5.37 7.87
CA LYS A 114 -5.24 -5.96 6.54
C LYS A 114 -6.14 -7.20 6.47
N LEU A 115 -5.96 -8.14 7.38
CA LEU A 115 -6.75 -9.37 7.42
C LEU A 115 -8.24 -9.11 7.59
N MET A 116 -8.62 -8.17 8.46
CA MET A 116 -10.04 -7.80 8.69
C MET A 116 -10.68 -7.15 7.46
N MET A 117 -9.89 -6.63 6.53
CA MET A 117 -10.34 -6.12 5.24
C MET A 117 -10.27 -7.17 4.13
N GLY A 118 -9.81 -8.40 4.42
CA GLY A 118 -9.65 -9.47 3.44
C GLY A 118 -8.36 -9.41 2.62
N VAL A 119 -7.42 -8.52 2.97
CA VAL A 119 -6.11 -8.43 2.33
C VAL A 119 -5.23 -9.55 2.88
N THR A 120 -4.74 -10.41 2.00
CA THR A 120 -3.86 -11.54 2.35
C THR A 120 -2.44 -11.39 1.81
N THR A 121 -2.23 -10.43 0.91
CA THR A 121 -0.93 -10.11 0.33
C THR A 121 -0.79 -8.59 0.26
N ALA A 122 0.31 -8.06 0.74
CA ALA A 122 0.64 -6.64 0.68
C ALA A 122 1.98 -6.43 -0.05
N ILE A 123 1.99 -5.51 -1.02
CA ILE A 123 3.17 -5.12 -1.77
C ILE A 123 3.50 -3.67 -1.41
N GLY A 124 4.57 -3.50 -0.64
CA GLY A 124 5.01 -2.18 -0.20
C GLY A 124 6.01 -1.53 -1.14
N GLY A 125 6.47 -0.35 -0.77
CA GLY A 125 7.63 0.28 -1.38
C GLY A 125 7.35 1.38 -2.40
N GLU A 126 6.21 2.07 -2.34
CA GLU A 126 6.00 3.31 -3.11
C GLU A 126 7.15 4.29 -2.87
N GLY A 127 7.45 4.59 -1.62
CA GLY A 127 8.61 5.41 -1.22
C GLY A 127 9.93 4.65 -1.11
N GLY A 128 9.92 3.35 -1.45
CA GLY A 128 11.06 2.47 -1.41
C GLY A 128 10.95 1.34 -0.38
N PHE A 129 11.91 0.43 -0.44
CA PHE A 129 12.02 -0.67 0.51
C PHE A 129 12.31 -0.10 1.93
N PRO A 130 11.79 -0.70 3.02
CA PRO A 130 12.04 -0.22 4.39
C PRO A 130 13.52 -0.14 4.82
N VAL A 131 14.40 -0.80 4.07
CA VAL A 131 15.84 -0.88 4.31
C VAL A 131 16.61 -0.62 3.00
N PRO A 132 17.90 -0.27 3.07
CA PRO A 132 18.78 -0.23 1.88
C PRO A 132 18.86 -1.58 1.16
N ALA A 133 19.25 -1.59 -0.11
CA ALA A 133 19.32 -2.81 -0.93
C ALA A 133 20.09 -3.96 -0.27
N SER A 134 21.20 -3.68 0.39
CA SER A 134 22.02 -4.68 1.11
C SER A 134 21.34 -5.24 2.37
N GLY A 135 20.35 -4.57 2.91
CA GLY A 135 19.60 -4.98 4.11
C GLY A 135 18.36 -5.85 3.82
N ILE A 136 17.98 -6.00 2.55
CA ILE A 136 16.75 -6.70 2.16
C ILE A 136 16.71 -8.17 2.65
N PRO A 137 17.77 -8.99 2.51
CA PRO A 137 17.73 -10.37 3.01
C PRO A 137 17.46 -10.42 4.51
N ALA A 138 18.19 -9.64 5.31
CA ALA A 138 18.01 -9.62 6.77
C ALA A 138 16.62 -9.10 7.19
N TYR A 139 16.03 -8.21 6.40
CA TYR A 139 14.66 -7.76 6.62
C TYR A 139 13.65 -8.91 6.44
N PHE A 140 13.73 -9.67 5.34
CA PHE A 140 12.85 -10.82 5.12
C PHE A 140 13.07 -11.92 6.16
N GLU A 141 14.33 -12.26 6.50
CA GLU A 141 14.64 -13.19 7.58
C GLU A 141 14.01 -12.77 8.92
N THR A 142 13.93 -11.47 9.18
CA THR A 142 13.27 -10.95 10.39
C THR A 142 11.77 -11.20 10.36
N LEU A 143 11.11 -10.96 9.23
CA LEU A 143 9.66 -11.23 9.07
C LEU A 143 9.36 -12.72 9.16
N GLU A 144 10.17 -13.58 8.54
CA GLU A 144 10.00 -15.03 8.58
C GLU A 144 10.19 -15.59 10.01
N ARG A 145 11.22 -15.17 10.70
CA ARG A 145 11.50 -15.59 12.08
C ARG A 145 10.43 -15.16 13.07
N GLN A 146 9.90 -13.95 12.90
CA GLN A 146 8.83 -13.41 13.74
C GLN A 146 7.49 -14.06 13.42
N GLY A 147 7.26 -14.41 12.17
CA GLY A 147 5.97 -14.73 11.60
C GLY A 147 5.11 -13.49 11.33
N ILE A 148 4.49 -13.42 10.17
CA ILE A 148 3.52 -12.40 9.80
C ILE A 148 2.24 -13.08 9.30
N SER A 149 1.09 -12.40 9.49
CA SER A 149 -0.21 -12.98 9.19
C SER A 149 -0.65 -12.84 7.73
N ILE A 150 0.10 -12.11 6.92
CA ILE A 150 -0.12 -11.89 5.48
C ILE A 150 1.13 -12.22 4.70
N ASN A 151 1.01 -12.44 3.39
CA ASN A 151 2.19 -12.42 2.51
C ASN A 151 2.66 -10.98 2.33
N PHE A 152 3.97 -10.77 2.28
CA PHE A 152 4.55 -9.46 2.06
C PHE A 152 5.65 -9.49 1.00
N GLY A 153 5.58 -8.55 0.07
CA GLY A 153 6.64 -8.21 -0.86
C GLY A 153 6.88 -6.70 -0.87
N SER A 154 7.93 -6.24 -1.53
CA SER A 154 8.16 -4.80 -1.67
C SER A 154 8.93 -4.49 -2.94
N TYR A 155 8.64 -3.34 -3.50
CA TYR A 155 9.44 -2.72 -4.54
C TYR A 155 10.66 -2.03 -3.93
N PHE A 156 11.65 -1.76 -4.77
CA PHE A 156 12.79 -0.89 -4.44
C PHE A 156 12.67 0.42 -5.23
N SER A 157 12.75 1.56 -4.54
CA SER A 157 12.58 2.85 -5.21
C SER A 157 13.86 3.32 -5.90
N GLU A 158 13.70 3.86 -7.12
CA GLU A 158 14.75 4.63 -7.80
C GLU A 158 15.30 5.73 -6.88
N THR A 159 14.42 6.40 -6.12
CA THR A 159 14.80 7.43 -5.14
C THR A 159 15.83 6.95 -4.13
N GLN A 160 15.77 5.68 -3.70
CA GLN A 160 16.76 5.12 -2.78
C GLN A 160 18.15 4.99 -3.45
N ALA A 161 18.18 4.53 -4.70
CA ALA A 161 19.42 4.45 -5.46
C ALA A 161 19.97 5.83 -5.76
N ARG A 162 19.11 6.77 -6.19
CA ARG A 162 19.47 8.16 -6.47
C ARG A 162 20.02 8.87 -5.23
N SER A 163 19.33 8.77 -4.11
CA SER A 163 19.75 9.39 -2.85
C SER A 163 21.07 8.83 -2.33
N ALA A 164 21.31 7.55 -2.52
CA ALA A 164 22.59 6.93 -2.11
C ALA A 164 23.78 7.42 -2.94
N VAL A 165 23.58 7.91 -4.16
CA VAL A 165 24.64 8.34 -5.07
C VAL A 165 24.73 9.86 -5.18
N LEU A 166 23.60 10.55 -5.29
CA LEU A 166 23.49 12.00 -5.55
C LEU A 166 23.01 12.80 -4.32
N GLY A 167 22.60 12.12 -3.24
CA GLY A 167 21.92 12.81 -2.14
C GLY A 167 20.64 13.48 -2.58
N SER A 168 20.44 14.72 -2.16
CA SER A 168 19.27 15.54 -2.51
C SER A 168 19.56 16.53 -3.66
N SER A 169 20.52 16.23 -4.52
CA SER A 169 20.86 17.10 -5.65
C SER A 169 19.84 17.01 -6.78
N ALA A 170 19.48 18.18 -7.35
CA ALA A 170 18.56 18.27 -8.48
C ALA A 170 19.21 17.98 -9.85
N ARG A 171 20.53 17.89 -9.95
CA ARG A 171 21.21 17.60 -11.20
C ARG A 171 21.00 16.16 -11.68
N ALA A 172 21.14 15.94 -12.98
CA ALA A 172 21.19 14.59 -13.52
C ALA A 172 22.47 13.83 -13.07
N PRO A 173 22.44 12.50 -12.94
CA PRO A 173 23.62 11.69 -12.74
C PRO A 173 24.57 11.76 -13.95
N ASP A 174 25.88 11.73 -13.69
CA ASP A 174 26.83 11.41 -14.74
C ASP A 174 26.80 9.89 -15.08
N PRO A 175 27.47 9.43 -16.15
CA PRO A 175 27.45 8.02 -16.53
C PRO A 175 27.94 7.08 -15.40
N THR A 176 28.97 7.45 -14.66
CA THR A 176 29.53 6.65 -13.55
C THR A 176 28.54 6.57 -12.38
N GLU A 177 27.88 7.67 -12.08
CA GLU A 177 26.86 7.74 -11.03
C GLU A 177 25.63 6.92 -11.42
N LEU A 178 25.19 6.99 -12.67
CA LEU A 178 24.08 6.17 -13.17
C LEU A 178 24.41 4.66 -13.09
N ASP A 179 25.64 4.28 -13.41
CA ASP A 179 26.09 2.88 -13.25
C ASP A 179 26.07 2.42 -11.78
N ARG A 180 26.45 3.30 -10.86
CA ARG A 180 26.34 3.02 -9.41
C ARG A 180 24.89 2.88 -8.97
N MET A 181 23.98 3.72 -9.46
CA MET A 181 22.55 3.61 -9.20
C MET A 181 21.99 2.29 -9.73
N ARG A 182 22.35 1.89 -10.96
CA ARG A 182 22.00 0.60 -11.55
C ARG A 182 22.51 -0.59 -10.71
N ALA A 183 23.73 -0.52 -10.19
CA ALA A 183 24.29 -1.57 -9.33
C ALA A 183 23.53 -1.71 -8.01
N ILE A 184 23.07 -0.61 -7.42
CA ILE A 184 22.22 -0.63 -6.22
C ILE A 184 20.87 -1.28 -6.54
N MET A 185 20.22 -0.93 -7.64
CA MET A 185 18.97 -1.54 -8.11
C MET A 185 19.15 -3.04 -8.38
N ASP A 186 20.23 -3.43 -9.05
CA ASP A 186 20.57 -4.85 -9.31
C ASP A 186 20.73 -5.63 -8.00
N THR A 187 21.37 -5.05 -6.99
CA THR A 187 21.48 -5.65 -5.66
C THR A 187 20.12 -5.85 -5.02
N ALA A 188 19.25 -4.87 -5.09
CA ALA A 188 17.90 -4.96 -4.55
C ALA A 188 17.06 -6.04 -5.26
N MET A 189 17.13 -6.10 -6.58
CA MET A 189 16.40 -7.10 -7.37
C MET A 189 16.89 -8.52 -7.06
N ARG A 190 18.19 -8.76 -6.96
CA ARG A 190 18.75 -10.05 -6.53
C ARG A 190 18.33 -10.44 -5.13
N ALA A 191 18.10 -9.47 -4.27
CA ALA A 191 17.69 -9.69 -2.88
C ALA A 191 16.16 -9.89 -2.72
N GLY A 192 15.40 -9.90 -3.83
CA GLY A 192 13.96 -10.21 -3.81
C GLY A 192 13.02 -9.01 -3.91
N ALA A 193 13.52 -7.82 -4.31
CA ALA A 193 12.63 -6.73 -4.68
C ALA A 193 11.77 -7.11 -5.90
N MET A 194 10.49 -6.71 -5.90
CA MET A 194 9.51 -7.11 -6.91
C MET A 194 9.54 -6.23 -8.16
N GLY A 195 10.30 -5.17 -8.15
CA GLY A 195 10.41 -4.22 -9.25
C GLY A 195 10.92 -2.87 -8.78
N MET A 196 10.80 -1.88 -9.64
CA MET A 196 11.20 -0.50 -9.37
C MET A 196 9.97 0.38 -9.10
N THR A 197 10.08 1.27 -8.11
CA THR A 197 9.09 2.33 -7.90
C THR A 197 9.68 3.72 -8.03
N THR A 198 8.78 4.67 -8.28
CA THR A 198 9.06 6.10 -8.17
C THR A 198 7.89 6.83 -7.51
N ALA A 199 8.17 7.99 -6.89
CA ALA A 199 7.18 8.91 -6.39
C ALA A 199 7.50 10.32 -6.93
N LEU A 200 7.14 10.57 -8.19
CA LEU A 200 7.70 11.65 -9.01
C LEU A 200 7.22 13.07 -8.66
N ILE A 201 6.32 13.21 -7.69
CA ILE A 201 5.96 14.54 -7.14
C ILE A 201 6.90 14.95 -5.99
N TYR A 202 7.68 14.01 -5.43
CA TYR A 202 8.53 14.29 -4.27
C TYR A 202 10.01 14.35 -4.64
N PRO A 203 10.74 15.40 -4.18
CA PRO A 203 12.20 15.41 -4.26
C PRO A 203 12.84 14.28 -3.41
N PRO A 204 13.93 13.66 -3.87
CA PRO A 204 14.66 13.96 -5.11
C PRO A 204 14.15 13.18 -6.34
N SER A 205 13.13 12.33 -6.23
CA SER A 205 12.57 11.56 -7.37
C SER A 205 12.03 12.48 -8.47
N SER A 206 11.42 13.61 -8.08
CA SER A 206 10.89 14.60 -9.03
C SER A 206 11.96 15.24 -9.95
N TYR A 207 13.22 15.15 -9.59
CA TYR A 207 14.33 15.64 -10.41
C TYR A 207 14.77 14.66 -11.50
N ALA A 208 14.41 13.37 -11.37
CA ALA A 208 14.77 12.35 -12.34
C ALA A 208 14.07 12.59 -13.69
N ARG A 209 14.83 12.47 -14.78
CA ARG A 209 14.32 12.55 -16.14
C ARG A 209 13.82 11.19 -16.61
N THR A 210 12.94 11.19 -17.59
CA THR A 210 12.37 9.95 -18.15
C THR A 210 13.45 8.98 -18.63
N GLU A 211 14.53 9.49 -19.26
CA GLU A 211 15.63 8.66 -19.74
C GLU A 211 16.39 7.97 -18.59
N GLU A 212 16.61 8.66 -17.47
CA GLU A 212 17.19 8.09 -16.26
C GLU A 212 16.30 6.96 -15.72
N LEU A 213 14.99 7.20 -15.65
CA LEU A 213 14.02 6.23 -15.17
C LEU A 213 13.96 4.99 -16.06
N VAL A 214 14.01 5.15 -17.39
CA VAL A 214 14.11 4.04 -18.35
C VAL A 214 15.34 3.18 -18.08
N GLU A 215 16.51 3.81 -17.90
CA GLU A 215 17.75 3.09 -17.65
C GLU A 215 17.74 2.33 -16.32
N MET A 216 17.12 2.89 -15.29
CA MET A 216 16.91 2.22 -14.00
C MET A 216 15.90 1.08 -14.11
N ALA A 217 14.79 1.28 -14.83
CA ALA A 217 13.74 0.27 -15.03
C ALA A 217 14.24 -0.94 -15.84
N LYS A 218 15.17 -0.74 -16.80
CA LYS A 218 15.83 -1.86 -17.51
C LYS A 218 16.53 -2.84 -16.58
N VAL A 219 17.00 -2.38 -15.41
CA VAL A 219 17.58 -3.27 -14.43
C VAL A 219 16.51 -4.17 -13.82
N ALA A 220 15.36 -3.61 -13.42
CA ALA A 220 14.24 -4.39 -12.88
C ALA A 220 13.66 -5.37 -13.92
N ALA A 221 13.59 -4.97 -15.19
CA ALA A 221 13.11 -5.79 -16.31
C ALA A 221 13.89 -7.12 -16.45
N ARG A 222 15.19 -7.11 -16.23
CA ARG A 222 16.05 -8.33 -16.30
C ARG A 222 15.64 -9.42 -15.32
N TYR A 223 14.95 -9.06 -14.26
CA TYR A 223 14.48 -9.95 -13.19
C TYR A 223 12.98 -10.26 -13.29
N GLY A 224 12.30 -9.80 -14.38
CA GLY A 224 10.86 -9.95 -14.51
C GLY A 224 10.06 -9.06 -13.55
N GLY A 225 10.67 -7.99 -13.04
CA GLY A 225 10.01 -7.01 -12.17
C GLY A 225 9.08 -6.08 -12.95
N ILE A 226 8.32 -5.25 -12.22
CA ILE A 226 7.45 -4.23 -12.79
C ILE A 226 7.94 -2.82 -12.45
N TYR A 227 7.44 -1.82 -13.15
CA TYR A 227 7.59 -0.41 -12.81
C TYR A 227 6.29 0.14 -12.26
N ALA A 228 6.26 0.59 -11.01
CA ALA A 228 5.07 1.18 -10.40
C ALA A 228 5.37 2.61 -9.95
N SER A 229 4.43 3.54 -10.16
CA SER A 229 4.70 4.96 -9.93
C SER A 229 3.53 5.74 -9.34
N HIS A 230 3.83 6.49 -8.28
CA HIS A 230 3.17 7.75 -8.03
C HIS A 230 3.63 8.71 -9.13
N ILE A 231 2.77 8.95 -10.10
CA ILE A 231 3.11 9.67 -11.34
C ILE A 231 3.44 11.14 -11.07
N ARG A 232 4.09 11.79 -12.02
CA ARG A 232 4.67 13.15 -11.88
C ARG A 232 3.65 14.25 -11.61
N GLY A 233 2.42 14.10 -12.08
CA GLY A 233 1.32 15.02 -11.83
C GLY A 233 -0.02 14.29 -11.90
N GLU A 234 -0.87 14.53 -10.93
CA GLU A 234 -2.20 13.94 -10.79
C GLU A 234 -3.32 14.96 -11.08
N GLY A 235 -2.92 16.18 -11.42
CA GLY A 235 -3.79 17.29 -11.76
C GLY A 235 -4.16 17.37 -13.25
N ALA A 236 -4.10 18.56 -13.82
CA ALA A 236 -4.34 18.78 -15.26
C ALA A 236 -3.38 17.98 -16.15
N GLU A 237 -2.18 17.66 -15.65
CA GLU A 237 -1.11 16.95 -16.35
C GLU A 237 -1.23 15.43 -16.27
N VAL A 238 -2.26 14.89 -15.65
CA VAL A 238 -2.40 13.43 -15.38
C VAL A 238 -2.24 12.59 -16.64
N VAL A 239 -2.80 13.02 -17.77
CA VAL A 239 -2.70 12.31 -19.05
C VAL A 239 -1.25 12.23 -19.53
N GLN A 240 -0.49 13.33 -19.40
CA GLN A 240 0.92 13.36 -19.76
C GLN A 240 1.76 12.51 -18.82
N SER A 241 1.46 12.50 -17.54
CA SER A 241 2.16 11.71 -16.53
C SER A 241 1.92 10.20 -16.72
N VAL A 242 0.71 9.80 -17.12
CA VAL A 242 0.43 8.40 -17.50
C VAL A 242 1.18 8.02 -18.79
N ARG A 243 1.29 8.92 -19.77
CA ARG A 243 2.11 8.69 -20.97
C ARG A 243 3.58 8.52 -20.63
N GLU A 244 4.12 9.29 -19.68
CA GLU A 244 5.50 9.13 -19.18
C GLU A 244 5.72 7.73 -18.58
N LEU A 245 4.82 7.26 -17.72
CA LEU A 245 4.87 5.90 -17.16
C LEU A 245 4.88 4.84 -18.28
N ILE A 246 3.98 4.96 -19.26
CA ILE A 246 3.90 4.05 -20.40
C ILE A 246 5.21 4.08 -21.20
N ALA A 247 5.77 5.26 -21.45
CA ALA A 247 7.04 5.39 -22.17
C ALA A 247 8.21 4.74 -21.43
N ILE A 248 8.25 4.83 -20.10
CA ILE A 248 9.24 4.16 -19.26
C ILE A 248 9.06 2.64 -19.37
N SER A 249 7.84 2.13 -19.27
CA SER A 249 7.53 0.70 -19.38
C SER A 249 7.88 0.15 -20.75
N GLU A 250 7.49 0.84 -21.85
CA GLU A 250 7.86 0.47 -23.23
C GLU A 250 9.38 0.51 -23.44
N GLY A 251 10.04 1.60 -22.98
CA GLY A 251 11.49 1.78 -23.15
C GLY A 251 12.34 0.79 -22.36
N ALA A 252 11.82 0.27 -21.27
CA ALA A 252 12.50 -0.72 -20.43
C ALA A 252 12.05 -2.16 -20.69
N GLY A 253 10.92 -2.38 -21.37
CA GLY A 253 10.38 -3.70 -21.69
C GLY A 253 9.81 -4.44 -20.48
N LEU A 254 9.07 -3.75 -19.59
CA LEU A 254 8.46 -4.33 -18.39
C LEU A 254 7.03 -3.80 -18.17
N PRO A 255 6.19 -4.50 -17.39
CA PRO A 255 4.86 -4.02 -17.01
C PRO A 255 4.90 -2.71 -16.22
N GLY A 256 3.87 -1.87 -16.43
CA GLY A 256 3.69 -0.61 -15.72
C GLY A 256 2.45 -0.60 -14.81
N GLU A 257 2.58 0.01 -13.62
CA GLU A 257 1.48 0.19 -12.67
C GLU A 257 1.36 1.67 -12.28
N VAL A 258 0.20 2.26 -12.51
CA VAL A 258 -0.10 3.60 -12.02
C VAL A 258 -0.65 3.47 -10.61
N PHE A 259 0.10 3.90 -9.60
CA PHE A 259 -0.38 3.92 -8.22
C PHE A 259 -1.53 4.91 -8.04
N HIS A 260 -2.55 4.50 -7.26
CA HIS A 260 -3.66 5.33 -6.79
C HIS A 260 -4.17 6.32 -7.84
N LEU A 261 -4.43 5.83 -9.05
CA LEU A 261 -4.86 6.64 -10.18
C LEU A 261 -6.05 7.53 -9.82
N LYS A 262 -5.90 8.82 -10.03
CA LYS A 262 -6.92 9.83 -9.80
C LYS A 262 -6.76 11.04 -10.71
N VAL A 263 -7.80 11.85 -10.82
CA VAL A 263 -7.75 13.20 -11.41
C VAL A 263 -8.00 14.21 -10.29
N ALA A 264 -6.91 14.73 -9.74
CA ALA A 264 -6.95 15.73 -8.68
C ALA A 264 -6.97 17.17 -9.26
N HIS A 265 -7.96 17.44 -10.13
CA HIS A 265 -8.17 18.73 -10.78
C HIS A 265 -9.66 18.97 -10.97
N ARG A 266 -10.27 19.72 -10.08
CA ARG A 266 -11.73 19.96 -10.05
C ARG A 266 -12.33 20.35 -11.40
N PRO A 267 -11.73 21.29 -12.18
CA PRO A 267 -12.28 21.68 -13.48
C PRO A 267 -12.33 20.52 -14.50
N SER A 268 -11.57 19.46 -14.31
CA SER A 268 -11.47 18.31 -15.22
C SER A 268 -12.16 17.05 -14.71
N TRP A 269 -12.85 17.10 -13.57
CA TRP A 269 -13.61 15.96 -13.07
C TRP A 269 -14.67 15.52 -14.07
N GLY A 270 -14.80 14.21 -14.28
CA GLY A 270 -15.70 13.63 -15.27
C GLY A 270 -15.22 13.74 -16.72
N ILE A 271 -14.03 14.32 -16.98
CA ILE A 271 -13.51 14.54 -18.35
C ILE A 271 -12.17 13.83 -18.55
N LEU A 272 -11.15 14.19 -17.76
CA LEU A 272 -9.78 13.69 -18.02
C LEU A 272 -9.61 12.19 -17.79
N MET A 273 -10.43 11.54 -16.98
CA MET A 273 -10.32 10.10 -16.76
C MET A 273 -10.62 9.31 -18.05
N ASP A 274 -11.53 9.78 -18.92
CA ASP A 274 -11.75 9.18 -20.24
C ASP A 274 -10.51 9.28 -21.13
N SER A 275 -9.80 10.40 -21.07
CA SER A 275 -8.54 10.58 -21.80
C SER A 275 -7.44 9.67 -21.27
N VAL A 276 -7.35 9.50 -19.94
CA VAL A 276 -6.43 8.53 -19.31
C VAL A 276 -6.74 7.12 -19.78
N ARG A 277 -8.01 6.70 -19.73
CA ARG A 277 -8.45 5.39 -20.21
C ARG A 277 -8.06 5.16 -21.66
N GLN A 278 -8.31 6.13 -22.56
CA GLN A 278 -7.93 6.03 -23.97
C GLN A 278 -6.42 5.82 -24.15
N VAL A 279 -5.59 6.50 -23.39
CA VAL A 279 -4.11 6.37 -23.43
C VAL A 279 -3.68 4.98 -22.98
N VAL A 280 -4.27 4.48 -21.88
CA VAL A 280 -3.99 3.12 -21.37
C VAL A 280 -4.47 2.05 -22.36
N ASP A 281 -5.70 2.17 -22.89
CA ASP A 281 -6.24 1.23 -23.88
C ASP A 281 -5.38 1.19 -25.15
N ALA A 282 -4.92 2.34 -25.63
CA ALA A 282 -4.02 2.42 -26.78
C ALA A 282 -2.65 1.78 -26.50
N ALA A 283 -2.11 1.89 -25.29
CA ALA A 283 -0.88 1.21 -24.90
C ALA A 283 -1.07 -0.31 -24.86
N ARG A 284 -2.15 -0.77 -24.23
CA ARG A 284 -2.51 -2.20 -24.19
C ARG A 284 -2.71 -2.79 -25.60
N ALA A 285 -3.35 -2.05 -26.50
CA ALA A 285 -3.52 -2.47 -27.89
C ALA A 285 -2.17 -2.64 -28.66
N ARG A 286 -1.11 -1.97 -28.21
CA ARG A 286 0.26 -2.15 -28.71
C ARG A 286 1.03 -3.26 -27.99
N GLY A 287 0.45 -3.91 -27.01
CA GLY A 287 1.07 -4.99 -26.24
C GLY A 287 1.81 -4.55 -24.98
N VAL A 288 1.65 -3.29 -24.54
CA VAL A 288 2.20 -2.83 -23.27
C VAL A 288 1.30 -3.29 -22.13
N ASP A 289 1.86 -4.00 -21.17
CA ASP A 289 1.14 -4.40 -19.96
C ASP A 289 1.12 -3.23 -18.98
N VAL A 290 -0.03 -2.55 -18.89
CA VAL A 290 -0.25 -1.39 -18.01
C VAL A 290 -1.50 -1.61 -17.18
N ALA A 291 -1.35 -1.46 -15.86
CA ALA A 291 -2.45 -1.51 -14.90
C ALA A 291 -2.48 -0.24 -14.04
N ALA A 292 -3.47 -0.14 -13.18
CA ALA A 292 -3.59 0.92 -12.19
C ALA A 292 -4.35 0.40 -10.98
N ASP A 293 -3.96 0.83 -9.81
CA ASP A 293 -4.73 0.70 -8.58
C ASP A 293 -5.44 2.02 -8.23
N MET A 294 -6.37 1.97 -7.29
CA MET A 294 -7.05 3.15 -6.77
C MET A 294 -7.60 2.90 -5.37
N TYR A 295 -7.91 3.97 -4.67
CA TYR A 295 -8.66 3.94 -3.42
C TYR A 295 -10.02 4.64 -3.57
N VAL A 296 -10.94 4.36 -2.65
CA VAL A 296 -12.36 4.78 -2.74
C VAL A 296 -12.68 6.05 -1.94
N TYR A 297 -11.69 6.83 -1.58
CA TYR A 297 -11.86 8.05 -0.79
C TYR A 297 -11.84 9.28 -1.69
N THR A 298 -12.52 10.35 -1.25
CA THR A 298 -12.53 11.66 -1.93
C THR A 298 -11.37 12.57 -1.48
N ALA A 299 -10.48 12.04 -0.64
CA ALA A 299 -9.32 12.75 -0.15
C ALA A 299 -8.07 11.86 -0.19
N GLY A 300 -6.92 12.44 -0.51
CA GLY A 300 -5.61 11.80 -0.45
C GLY A 300 -4.82 12.26 0.78
N GLY A 301 -3.93 11.39 1.27
CA GLY A 301 -3.06 11.70 2.42
C GLY A 301 -1.60 11.78 2.00
N THR A 302 -0.92 12.90 2.31
CA THR A 302 0.53 13.03 2.12
C THR A 302 1.13 14.04 3.08
N GLY A 303 2.45 14.28 2.96
CA GLY A 303 3.14 15.30 3.75
C GLY A 303 2.67 16.71 3.41
N LEU A 304 2.57 17.56 4.44
CA LEU A 304 2.27 18.99 4.24
C LEU A 304 3.36 19.68 3.41
N GLU A 305 4.54 19.11 3.38
CA GLU A 305 5.66 19.51 2.53
C GLU A 305 5.30 19.54 1.04
N ALA A 306 4.32 18.76 0.58
CA ALA A 306 3.86 18.78 -0.81
C ALA A 306 3.24 20.11 -1.23
N THR A 307 2.86 20.98 -0.28
CA THR A 307 2.43 22.36 -0.56
C THR A 307 3.57 23.31 -0.94
N ILE A 308 4.83 22.83 -0.87
CA ILE A 308 6.02 23.64 -1.13
C ILE A 308 6.63 23.20 -2.47
N PRO A 309 6.90 24.16 -3.40
CA PRO A 309 7.56 23.87 -4.67
C PRO A 309 8.84 23.05 -4.55
N SER A 310 9.03 22.09 -5.46
CA SER A 310 10.08 21.07 -5.40
C SER A 310 11.51 21.64 -5.32
N TRP A 311 11.77 22.80 -5.96
CA TRP A 311 13.11 23.42 -5.92
C TRP A 311 13.56 23.77 -4.51
N ALA A 312 12.62 24.05 -3.58
CA ALA A 312 12.95 24.41 -2.21
C ALA A 312 13.61 23.28 -1.42
N PHE A 313 13.52 22.04 -1.90
CA PHE A 313 14.09 20.85 -1.26
C PHE A 313 15.51 20.51 -1.72
N GLU A 314 16.06 21.20 -2.72
CA GLU A 314 17.43 20.97 -3.17
C GLU A 314 18.42 21.16 -2.01
N GLY A 315 19.30 20.17 -1.81
CA GLY A 315 20.20 20.11 -0.67
C GLY A 315 19.60 19.51 0.60
N GLY A 316 18.33 19.05 0.55
CA GLY A 316 17.69 18.29 1.62
C GLY A 316 17.00 19.12 2.70
N GLY A 317 16.63 18.46 3.80
CA GLY A 317 15.79 19.03 4.84
C GLY A 317 16.38 20.23 5.58
N ASP A 318 17.69 20.28 5.77
CA ASP A 318 18.36 21.43 6.40
C ASP A 318 18.32 22.66 5.49
N SER A 319 18.54 22.45 4.18
CA SER A 319 18.42 23.50 3.17
C SER A 319 16.99 24.02 3.07
N LEU A 320 15.99 23.13 3.13
CA LEU A 320 14.58 23.53 3.18
C LEU A 320 14.32 24.40 4.40
N ARG A 321 14.72 23.98 5.60
CA ARG A 321 14.53 24.76 6.83
C ARG A 321 15.14 26.16 6.73
N ALA A 322 16.40 26.24 6.24
CA ALA A 322 17.08 27.51 6.04
C ALA A 322 16.32 28.42 5.04
N ARG A 323 15.77 27.85 3.96
CA ARG A 323 14.93 28.59 3.00
C ARG A 323 13.64 29.08 3.63
N LEU A 324 13.01 28.26 4.47
CA LEU A 324 11.79 28.66 5.19
C LEU A 324 12.03 29.70 6.30
N ASP A 325 13.28 29.93 6.70
CA ASP A 325 13.67 31.05 7.58
C ASP A 325 13.93 32.35 6.83
N ASN A 326 14.12 32.31 5.51
CA ASN A 326 14.40 33.49 4.69
C ASN A 326 13.11 34.17 4.21
N PRO A 327 12.84 35.44 4.58
CA PRO A 327 11.62 36.15 4.22
C PRO A 327 11.42 36.31 2.71
N GLU A 328 12.48 36.54 1.94
CA GLU A 328 12.39 36.70 0.48
C GLU A 328 11.99 35.40 -0.21
N ILE A 329 12.58 34.28 0.26
CA ILE A 329 12.23 32.95 -0.23
C ILE A 329 10.78 32.61 0.14
N ARG A 330 10.34 32.92 1.35
CA ARG A 330 8.92 32.72 1.75
C ARG A 330 7.97 33.53 0.86
N ALA A 331 8.31 34.77 0.55
CA ALA A 331 7.49 35.60 -0.34
C ALA A 331 7.40 34.97 -1.74
N ARG A 332 8.50 34.47 -2.29
CA ARG A 332 8.53 33.74 -3.56
C ARG A 332 7.70 32.47 -3.49
N LEU A 333 7.83 31.64 -2.44
CA LEU A 333 7.05 30.42 -2.25
C LEU A 333 5.54 30.71 -2.20
N LYS A 334 5.12 31.76 -1.48
CA LYS A 334 3.71 32.19 -1.44
C LYS A 334 3.19 32.59 -2.81
N GLN A 335 3.99 33.32 -3.58
CA GLN A 335 3.64 33.67 -4.95
C GLN A 335 3.47 32.43 -5.83
N GLU A 336 4.43 31.49 -5.78
CA GLU A 336 4.40 30.27 -6.59
C GLU A 336 3.25 29.33 -6.18
N GLN A 337 2.84 29.31 -4.92
CA GLN A 337 1.64 28.57 -4.46
C GLN A 337 0.33 29.15 -5.06
N GLN A 338 0.32 30.41 -5.50
CA GLN A 338 -0.82 31.04 -6.14
C GLN A 338 -0.76 30.94 -7.67
N THR A 339 0.44 31.06 -8.26
CA THR A 339 0.62 31.17 -9.71
C THR A 339 1.16 29.91 -10.38
N GLY A 340 1.52 28.90 -9.59
CA GLY A 340 2.21 27.69 -10.05
C GLY A 340 3.72 27.86 -10.09
N SER A 341 4.44 26.73 -10.15
CA SER A 341 5.90 26.66 -10.28
C SER A 341 6.27 25.56 -11.27
N PRO A 342 7.24 25.76 -12.16
CA PRO A 342 7.64 24.75 -13.13
C PRO A 342 8.06 23.44 -12.45
N GLY A 343 7.53 22.32 -12.95
CA GLY A 343 7.86 20.97 -12.44
C GLY A 343 7.31 20.67 -11.05
N TRP A 344 6.37 21.46 -10.56
CA TRP A 344 5.66 21.21 -9.31
C TRP A 344 4.14 21.21 -9.54
N TRP A 345 3.51 20.11 -9.13
CA TRP A 345 2.05 20.03 -9.11
C TRP A 345 1.50 20.76 -7.89
N ASN A 346 0.64 21.74 -8.11
CA ASN A 346 0.07 22.56 -7.05
C ASN A 346 -1.07 21.82 -6.31
N ILE A 347 -0.71 21.10 -5.26
CA ILE A 347 -1.68 20.35 -4.44
C ILE A 347 -2.63 21.28 -3.64
N VAL A 348 -2.26 22.53 -3.40
CA VAL A 348 -3.13 23.51 -2.73
C VAL A 348 -4.32 23.85 -3.63
N GLU A 349 -4.07 24.10 -4.92
CA GLU A 349 -5.10 24.31 -5.92
C GLU A 349 -5.97 23.05 -6.09
N ALA A 350 -5.35 21.87 -6.16
CA ALA A 350 -6.05 20.59 -6.27
C ALA A 350 -7.02 20.37 -5.10
N ALA A 351 -6.64 20.74 -3.88
CA ALA A 351 -7.51 20.67 -2.70
C ALA A 351 -8.61 21.76 -2.68
N GLY A 352 -8.63 22.68 -3.65
CA GLY A 352 -9.56 23.82 -3.69
C GLY A 352 -9.19 24.91 -2.68
N GLY A 353 -7.91 25.03 -2.36
CA GLY A 353 -7.37 26.00 -1.41
C GLY A 353 -7.09 25.39 -0.03
N TRP A 354 -6.69 26.25 0.89
CA TRP A 354 -6.22 25.87 2.22
C TRP A 354 -7.30 25.29 3.14
N ASP A 355 -8.58 25.53 2.85
CA ASP A 355 -9.71 24.90 3.58
C ASP A 355 -9.84 23.41 3.27
N GLY A 356 -9.43 22.98 2.09
CA GLY A 356 -9.43 21.57 1.68
C GLY A 356 -8.26 20.75 2.22
N ILE A 357 -7.35 21.38 3.00
CA ILE A 357 -6.16 20.73 3.56
C ILE A 357 -6.31 20.62 5.06
N ILE A 358 -6.39 19.38 5.59
CA ILE A 358 -6.59 19.09 7.01
C ILE A 358 -5.30 18.53 7.61
N LEU A 359 -4.79 19.14 8.66
CA LEU A 359 -3.63 18.64 9.39
C LEU A 359 -3.98 17.35 10.14
N VAL A 360 -3.18 16.29 9.95
CA VAL A 360 -3.42 14.97 10.59
C VAL A 360 -2.41 14.69 11.71
N ASN A 361 -1.13 14.95 11.44
CA ASN A 361 -0.07 14.72 12.43
C ASN A 361 1.00 15.81 12.29
N ALA A 362 1.08 16.67 13.27
CA ALA A 362 1.99 17.82 13.27
C ALA A 362 3.47 17.45 13.51
N ARG A 363 3.75 16.22 13.96
CA ARG A 363 5.11 15.77 14.31
C ARG A 363 5.85 16.68 15.32
N ASN A 364 5.13 17.57 15.96
CA ASN A 364 5.59 18.44 17.04
C ASN A 364 4.48 18.55 18.09
N PRO A 365 4.71 18.15 19.35
CA PRO A 365 3.69 18.20 20.39
C PRO A 365 3.07 19.59 20.62
N GLU A 366 3.83 20.67 20.41
CA GLU A 366 3.34 22.04 20.54
C GLU A 366 2.26 22.38 19.50
N ASN A 367 2.31 21.71 18.34
CA ASN A 367 1.38 21.90 17.24
C ASN A 367 0.25 20.85 17.21
N ALA A 368 0.23 19.85 18.12
CA ALA A 368 -0.80 18.83 18.18
C ALA A 368 -2.23 19.41 18.35
N LYS A 369 -2.35 20.57 18.98
CA LYS A 369 -3.63 21.31 19.12
C LYS A 369 -4.27 21.73 17.80
N TYR A 370 -3.51 21.72 16.71
CA TYR A 370 -3.96 22.06 15.36
C TYR A 370 -4.42 20.84 14.55
N GLU A 371 -4.17 19.62 15.02
CA GLU A 371 -4.61 18.42 14.33
C GLU A 371 -6.12 18.37 14.17
N ARG A 372 -6.58 17.82 13.03
CA ARG A 372 -7.97 17.76 12.57
C ARG A 372 -8.59 19.11 12.18
N LYS A 373 -7.80 20.17 12.05
CA LYS A 373 -8.25 21.47 11.58
C LYS A 373 -7.76 21.74 10.15
N SER A 374 -8.52 22.56 9.40
CA SER A 374 -8.05 23.05 8.10
C SER A 374 -6.91 24.04 8.27
N LEU A 375 -6.06 24.15 7.24
CA LEU A 375 -4.95 25.11 7.26
C LEU A 375 -5.44 26.55 7.36
N SER A 376 -6.61 26.88 6.78
CA SER A 376 -7.24 28.20 6.95
C SER A 376 -7.64 28.47 8.41
N ALA A 377 -8.21 27.47 9.09
CA ALA A 377 -8.58 27.60 10.50
C ALA A 377 -7.34 27.75 11.39
N ILE A 378 -6.30 26.97 11.13
CA ILE A 378 -5.02 27.03 11.85
C ILE A 378 -4.39 28.40 11.66
N ALA A 379 -4.34 28.90 10.43
CA ALA A 379 -3.79 30.22 10.10
C ALA A 379 -4.49 31.34 10.87
N LYS A 380 -5.83 31.29 10.94
CA LYS A 380 -6.62 32.24 11.71
C LYS A 380 -6.25 32.20 13.21
N GLU A 381 -6.11 31.00 13.80
CA GLU A 381 -5.68 30.86 15.20
C GLU A 381 -4.24 31.34 15.45
N MET A 382 -3.36 31.19 14.44
CA MET A 382 -1.97 31.67 14.49
C MET A 382 -1.84 33.16 14.20
N GLY A 383 -2.90 33.83 13.73
CA GLY A 383 -2.85 35.23 13.26
C GLY A 383 -1.96 35.42 12.03
N LYS A 384 -1.95 34.45 11.09
CA LYS A 384 -1.07 34.40 9.92
C LYS A 384 -1.86 34.11 8.64
N GLU A 385 -1.21 34.28 7.49
CA GLU A 385 -1.72 33.77 6.23
C GLU A 385 -1.59 32.23 6.19
N PRO A 386 -2.49 31.50 5.49
CA PRO A 386 -2.46 30.05 5.44
C PRO A 386 -1.14 29.47 4.91
N ALA A 387 -0.55 30.09 3.91
CA ALA A 387 0.74 29.70 3.35
C ALA A 387 1.87 29.82 4.39
N ASP A 388 1.89 30.89 5.18
CA ASP A 388 2.86 31.08 6.26
C ASP A 388 2.65 30.07 7.39
N ALA A 389 1.40 29.79 7.75
CA ALA A 389 1.08 28.77 8.75
C ALA A 389 1.55 27.37 8.30
N ALA A 390 1.32 27.00 7.03
CA ALA A 390 1.79 25.74 6.46
C ALA A 390 3.32 25.62 6.49
N MET A 391 4.02 26.65 6.05
CA MET A 391 5.49 26.70 6.07
C MET A 391 6.05 26.63 7.50
N ASP A 392 5.41 27.27 8.47
CA ASP A 392 5.84 27.19 9.88
C ASP A 392 5.63 25.79 10.46
N LEU A 393 4.51 25.14 10.16
CA LEU A 393 4.26 23.76 10.60
C LEU A 393 5.29 22.79 10.02
N VAL A 394 5.61 22.92 8.72
CA VAL A 394 6.66 22.11 8.08
C VAL A 394 8.03 22.37 8.72
N ARG A 395 8.39 23.64 8.90
CA ARG A 395 9.67 24.04 9.50
C ARG A 395 9.84 23.50 10.94
N GLN A 396 8.78 23.50 11.71
CA GLN A 396 8.75 23.07 13.12
C GLN A 396 8.59 21.56 13.28
N GLY A 397 8.19 20.86 12.22
CA GLY A 397 7.97 19.42 12.25
C GLY A 397 9.27 18.65 12.52
N ARG A 398 9.18 17.63 13.39
CA ARG A 398 10.29 16.68 13.68
C ARG A 398 10.17 15.44 12.81
N GLY A 399 10.04 15.63 11.51
CA GLY A 399 9.76 14.62 10.49
C GLY A 399 8.65 15.07 9.57
N ARG A 400 8.16 14.17 8.73
CA ARG A 400 7.11 14.47 7.76
C ARG A 400 5.80 14.83 8.46
N VAL A 401 5.35 16.07 8.29
CA VAL A 401 4.06 16.56 8.79
C VAL A 401 2.96 16.03 7.89
N MET A 402 1.98 15.31 8.42
CA MET A 402 0.95 14.64 7.61
C MET A 402 -0.31 15.48 7.49
N ALA A 403 -0.85 15.56 6.28
CA ALA A 403 -2.11 16.22 5.98
C ALA A 403 -2.99 15.39 5.04
N ILE A 404 -4.29 15.66 5.04
CA ILE A 404 -5.29 15.12 4.11
C ILE A 404 -5.72 16.27 3.19
N TYR A 405 -5.88 15.94 1.91
CA TYR A 405 -6.22 16.88 0.83
C TYR A 405 -7.53 16.43 0.17
N HIS A 406 -8.57 17.25 0.25
CA HIS A 406 -9.86 16.99 -0.37
C HIS A 406 -9.85 17.39 -1.85
N MET A 407 -9.40 16.48 -2.72
CA MET A 407 -9.07 16.78 -4.12
C MET A 407 -9.70 15.83 -5.15
N MET A 408 -10.60 14.92 -4.74
CA MET A 408 -11.34 14.01 -5.62
C MET A 408 -12.85 14.18 -5.42
N SER A 409 -13.64 13.66 -6.40
CA SER A 409 -15.12 13.66 -6.38
C SER A 409 -15.67 12.32 -5.89
#